data_d46e8bb5ef5af87a74bf540cbdb6519a
#
_entry.id   d46e8bb5ef5af87a74bf540cbdb6519a
#
_cell.length_a   1.000
_cell.length_b   1.000
_cell.length_c   1.000
_cell.angle_alpha   90.00
_cell.angle_beta   90.00
_cell.angle_gamma   90.00
#
_symmetry.space_group_name_H-M   'P 1'
#
loop_
_entity.id
_entity.type
_entity.pdbx_description
1 polymer ?
#
loop_
_entity_poly.entity_id
_entity_poly.type
_entity_poly.pdbx_seq_one_letter_code
_entity_poly.pdbx_strand_id
1 'polypeptide(L)'
;YGTVNAAVCTLDSLNHITDPDTLREVLRRVSLFLEPGGLFVFDVNTPYKHREVLGNHTFVYDLEGLYCVWQNAYCAKDTSVEILLDFFEEKADGSYTRYGEQFAERAYSHEELCAFAQAAGLTLAGYYEEMTRTPPHADTERAIYVMKKEGALN
;
A
#
# COMPACT_ATOMS: atom_id res chain seq x y z
N TYR A 1 -4.43 -14.45 -23.73
CA TYR A 1 -4.94 -13.82 -22.50
C TYR A 1 -5.64 -12.53 -22.91
N GLY A 2 -6.83 -12.28 -22.35
CA GLY A 2 -7.57 -11.05 -22.61
C GLY A 2 -7.00 -9.87 -21.82
N THR A 3 -7.46 -8.68 -22.15
CA THR A 3 -7.17 -7.42 -21.47
C THR A 3 -8.40 -6.91 -20.70
N VAL A 4 -8.22 -5.97 -19.80
CA VAL A 4 -9.28 -5.37 -18.97
C VAL A 4 -9.30 -3.85 -19.12
N ASN A 5 -10.47 -3.25 -18.95
CA ASN A 5 -10.63 -1.79 -19.02
C ASN A 5 -10.20 -1.10 -17.72
N ALA A 6 -10.21 -1.83 -16.61
CA ALA A 6 -9.77 -1.31 -15.32
C ALA A 6 -9.22 -2.42 -14.45
N ALA A 7 -8.22 -2.07 -13.65
CA ALA A 7 -7.68 -2.87 -12.55
C ALA A 7 -7.70 -2.04 -11.27
N VAL A 8 -7.97 -2.69 -10.13
CA VAL A 8 -8.00 -2.04 -8.81
C VAL A 8 -7.11 -2.83 -7.86
N CYS A 9 -6.31 -2.13 -7.06
CA CYS A 9 -5.46 -2.70 -6.04
C CYS A 9 -5.60 -1.84 -4.77
N THR A 10 -6.31 -2.34 -3.77
CA THR A 10 -6.68 -1.60 -2.57
C THR A 10 -5.98 -2.13 -1.33
N LEU A 11 -6.20 -1.43 -0.20
CA LEU A 11 -5.68 -1.80 1.13
C LEU A 11 -4.15 -1.87 1.17
N ASP A 12 -3.51 -0.78 0.68
CA ASP A 12 -2.05 -0.63 0.73
C ASP A 12 -1.24 -1.83 0.17
N SER A 13 -1.88 -2.70 -0.60
CA SER A 13 -1.25 -3.93 -1.10
C SER A 13 0.08 -3.69 -1.83
N LEU A 14 0.26 -2.53 -2.47
CA LEU A 14 1.53 -2.19 -3.13
C LEU A 14 2.64 -1.86 -2.12
N ASN A 15 2.31 -1.45 -0.89
CA ASN A 15 3.31 -1.19 0.16
C ASN A 15 3.99 -2.48 0.63
N HIS A 16 3.33 -3.64 0.53
CA HIS A 16 3.93 -4.94 0.83
C HIS A 16 5.03 -5.34 -0.16
N ILE A 17 5.12 -4.66 -1.31
CA ILE A 17 6.21 -4.85 -2.28
C ILE A 17 7.36 -3.92 -1.89
N THR A 18 8.26 -4.39 -1.05
CA THR A 18 9.34 -3.57 -0.49
C THR A 18 10.52 -3.36 -1.45
N ASP A 19 10.66 -4.21 -2.46
CA ASP A 19 11.68 -4.09 -3.50
C ASP A 19 11.19 -3.24 -4.69
N PRO A 20 11.86 -2.10 -4.99
CA PRO A 20 11.45 -1.20 -6.07
C PRO A 20 11.44 -1.85 -7.46
N ASP A 21 12.34 -2.79 -7.73
CA ASP A 21 12.40 -3.43 -9.04
C ASP A 21 11.22 -4.39 -9.24
N THR A 22 10.82 -5.06 -8.18
CA THR A 22 9.59 -5.88 -8.16
C THR A 22 8.35 -5.00 -8.38
N LEU A 23 8.26 -3.82 -7.75
CA LEU A 23 7.14 -2.91 -7.98
C LEU A 23 7.08 -2.39 -9.42
N ARG A 24 8.24 -2.07 -10.03
CA ARG A 24 8.31 -1.69 -11.46
C ARG A 24 7.78 -2.81 -12.36
N GLU A 25 8.16 -4.05 -12.09
CA GLU A 25 7.67 -5.20 -12.85
C GLU A 25 6.16 -5.42 -12.67
N VAL A 26 5.62 -5.23 -11.46
CA VAL A 26 4.17 -5.28 -11.20
C VAL A 26 3.44 -4.23 -12.04
N LEU A 27 3.89 -2.97 -12.03
CA LEU A 27 3.27 -1.90 -12.82
C LEU A 27 3.35 -2.18 -14.33
N ARG A 28 4.49 -2.72 -14.80
CA ARG A 28 4.64 -3.15 -16.20
C ARG A 28 3.65 -4.26 -16.58
N ARG A 29 3.44 -5.25 -15.69
CA ARG A 29 2.46 -6.32 -15.92
C ARG A 29 1.03 -5.82 -15.89
N VAL A 30 0.68 -4.94 -14.95
CA VAL A 30 -0.65 -4.31 -14.93
C VAL A 30 -0.88 -3.57 -16.24
N SER A 31 0.06 -2.74 -16.68
CA SER A 31 -0.03 -2.04 -17.95
C SER A 31 -0.21 -3.00 -19.14
N LEU A 32 0.51 -4.12 -19.16
CA LEU A 32 0.40 -5.11 -20.23
C LEU A 32 -1.04 -5.64 -20.41
N PHE A 33 -1.75 -5.87 -19.31
CA PHE A 33 -3.10 -6.42 -19.31
C PHE A 33 -4.22 -5.38 -19.32
N LEU A 34 -3.91 -4.09 -19.26
CA LEU A 34 -4.88 -3.03 -19.48
C LEU A 34 -5.11 -2.78 -20.97
N GLU A 35 -6.35 -2.47 -21.35
CA GLU A 35 -6.66 -1.92 -22.66
C GLU A 35 -6.04 -0.52 -22.83
N PRO A 36 -5.74 -0.08 -24.06
CA PRO A 36 -5.37 1.31 -24.31
C PRO A 36 -6.44 2.27 -23.77
N GLY A 37 -6.04 3.24 -22.94
CA GLY A 37 -6.94 4.13 -22.21
C GLY A 37 -7.56 3.55 -20.94
N GLY A 38 -7.29 2.29 -20.62
CA GLY A 38 -7.73 1.62 -19.40
C GLY A 38 -7.10 2.23 -18.12
N LEU A 39 -7.73 2.00 -16.99
CA LEU A 39 -7.37 2.61 -15.72
C LEU A 39 -6.79 1.58 -14.74
N PHE A 40 -5.76 1.99 -14.01
CA PHE A 40 -5.28 1.31 -12.82
C PHE A 40 -5.50 2.22 -11.61
N VAL A 41 -6.32 1.79 -10.66
CA VAL A 41 -6.62 2.51 -9.43
C VAL A 41 -6.02 1.75 -8.26
N PHE A 42 -5.21 2.44 -7.44
CA PHE A 42 -4.64 1.84 -6.25
C PHE A 42 -4.50 2.87 -5.13
N ASP A 43 -4.46 2.38 -3.90
CA ASP A 43 -4.13 3.18 -2.74
C ASP A 43 -2.81 2.73 -2.13
N VAL A 44 -2.15 3.65 -1.44
CA VAL A 44 -0.92 3.40 -0.70
C VAL A 44 -0.89 4.16 0.62
N ASN A 45 -0.27 3.57 1.62
CA ASN A 45 0.21 4.28 2.80
C ASN A 45 1.34 5.22 2.38
N THR A 46 1.28 6.47 2.85
CA THR A 46 2.26 7.50 2.51
C THR A 46 3.53 7.41 3.35
N PRO A 47 4.64 8.06 2.92
CA PRO A 47 5.82 8.20 3.77
C PRO A 47 5.53 8.92 5.11
N TYR A 48 4.56 9.83 5.14
CA TYR A 48 4.10 10.45 6.38
C TYR A 48 3.53 9.40 7.36
N LYS A 49 2.61 8.56 6.89
CA LYS A 49 2.03 7.51 7.73
C LYS A 49 3.09 6.57 8.29
N HIS A 50 4.01 6.10 7.46
CA HIS A 50 5.08 5.20 7.89
C HIS A 50 5.99 5.85 8.94
N ARG A 51 6.34 7.12 8.78
CA ARG A 51 7.26 7.81 9.68
C ARG A 51 6.59 8.32 10.96
N GLU A 52 5.42 8.97 10.85
CA GLU A 52 4.80 9.71 11.96
C GLU A 52 3.72 8.91 12.67
N VAL A 53 2.91 8.13 11.94
CA VAL A 53 1.76 7.41 12.52
C VAL A 53 2.17 6.01 12.96
N LEU A 54 2.78 5.23 12.09
CA LEU A 54 3.30 3.90 12.44
C LEU A 54 4.61 4.02 13.21
N GLY A 55 5.61 4.65 12.62
CA GLY A 55 6.89 4.99 13.24
C GLY A 55 7.50 3.83 14.02
N ASN A 56 7.81 4.08 15.28
CA ASN A 56 8.19 3.07 16.26
C ASN A 56 7.10 2.88 17.34
N HIS A 57 5.84 3.09 16.97
CA HIS A 57 4.72 3.00 17.88
C HIS A 57 4.24 1.56 18.05
N THR A 58 3.64 1.30 19.20
CA THR A 58 2.93 0.06 19.49
C THR A 58 1.46 0.37 19.69
N PHE A 59 0.61 -0.32 18.97
CA PHE A 59 -0.84 -0.26 19.13
C PHE A 59 -1.32 -1.53 19.83
N VAL A 60 -2.31 -1.37 20.70
CA VAL A 60 -2.92 -2.49 21.42
C VAL A 60 -4.42 -2.44 21.19
N TYR A 61 -4.96 -3.57 20.76
CA TYR A 61 -6.39 -3.76 20.55
C TYR A 61 -6.88 -4.83 21.52
N ASP A 62 -7.81 -4.43 22.39
CA ASP A 62 -8.51 -5.31 23.32
C ASP A 62 -9.94 -5.50 22.79
N LEU A 63 -10.17 -6.63 22.16
CA LEU A 63 -11.44 -6.98 21.51
C LEU A 63 -12.05 -8.17 22.26
N GLU A 64 -13.36 -8.37 22.09
CA GLU A 64 -14.04 -9.52 22.68
C GLU A 64 -13.41 -10.85 22.21
N GLY A 65 -12.76 -11.56 23.14
CA GLY A 65 -12.08 -12.84 22.86
C GLY A 65 -10.76 -12.76 22.10
N LEU A 66 -10.27 -11.55 21.78
CA LEU A 66 -9.02 -11.37 21.05
C LEU A 66 -8.24 -10.15 21.55
N TYR A 67 -7.00 -10.36 21.93
CA TYR A 67 -6.06 -9.29 22.26
C TYR A 67 -4.96 -9.24 21.21
N CYS A 68 -4.72 -8.06 20.60
CA CYS A 68 -3.70 -7.89 19.57
C CYS A 68 -2.70 -6.81 19.99
N VAL A 69 -1.42 -7.12 19.90
CA VAL A 69 -0.32 -6.17 20.05
C VAL A 69 0.33 -5.98 18.69
N TRP A 70 0.23 -4.77 18.14
CA TRP A 70 0.82 -4.38 16.87
C TRP A 70 2.02 -3.48 17.12
N GLN A 71 3.22 -3.98 16.87
CA GLN A 71 4.48 -3.25 17.04
C GLN A 71 5.03 -2.86 15.67
N ASN A 72 5.61 -1.67 15.58
CA ASN A 72 6.22 -1.15 14.37
C ASN A 72 7.67 -0.76 14.62
N ALA A 73 8.53 -1.01 13.62
CA ALA A 73 9.92 -0.54 13.60
C ALA A 73 10.18 0.18 12.27
N TYR A 74 10.31 1.50 12.30
CA TYR A 74 10.53 2.32 11.12
C TYR A 74 12.01 2.38 10.74
N CYS A 75 12.29 2.20 9.45
CA CYS A 75 13.62 2.37 8.86
C CYS A 75 13.63 3.61 7.94
N ALA A 76 14.33 4.66 8.37
CA ALA A 76 14.42 5.91 7.61
C ALA A 76 15.25 5.78 6.31
N LYS A 77 16.06 4.73 6.16
CA LYS A 77 16.94 4.52 5.01
C LYS A 77 16.15 4.28 3.72
N ASP A 78 15.05 3.56 3.81
CA ASP A 78 14.23 3.12 2.68
C ASP A 78 12.73 3.35 2.90
N THR A 79 12.36 4.09 3.95
CA THR A 79 10.97 4.39 4.32
C THR A 79 10.11 3.14 4.58
N SER A 80 10.75 2.04 4.99
CA SER A 80 10.07 0.82 5.37
C SER A 80 9.62 0.82 6.82
N VAL A 81 8.62 0.01 7.12
CA VAL A 81 8.17 -0.33 8.48
C VAL A 81 8.14 -1.84 8.58
N GLU A 82 8.83 -2.39 9.57
CA GLU A 82 8.63 -3.78 9.98
C GLU A 82 7.46 -3.84 10.95
N ILE A 83 6.52 -4.71 10.68
CA ILE A 83 5.27 -4.88 11.44
C ILE A 83 5.30 -6.25 12.10
N LEU A 84 5.13 -6.27 13.43
CA LEU A 84 4.95 -7.49 14.21
C LEU A 84 3.57 -7.44 14.85
N LEU A 85 2.79 -8.48 14.60
CA LEU A 85 1.47 -8.66 15.18
C LEU A 85 1.50 -9.89 16.09
N ASP A 86 1.17 -9.69 17.36
CA ASP A 86 0.93 -10.76 18.33
C ASP A 86 -0.56 -10.82 18.65
N PHE A 87 -1.18 -11.94 18.35
CA PHE A 87 -2.58 -12.20 18.66
C PHE A 87 -2.67 -13.18 19.82
N PHE A 88 -3.57 -12.88 20.76
CA PHE A 88 -3.91 -13.73 21.90
C PHE A 88 -5.41 -14.01 21.85
N GLU A 89 -5.78 -15.20 21.42
CA GLU A 89 -7.17 -15.66 21.32
C GLU A 89 -7.58 -16.34 22.61
N GLU A 90 -8.64 -15.84 23.26
CA GLU A 90 -9.17 -16.39 24.50
C GLU A 90 -9.92 -17.70 24.25
N LYS A 91 -9.66 -18.68 25.11
CA LYS A 91 -10.36 -19.96 25.12
C LYS A 91 -11.45 -19.98 26.19
N ALA A 92 -12.35 -20.96 26.06
CA ALA A 92 -13.45 -21.15 27.01
C ALA A 92 -13.01 -21.39 28.47
N ASP A 93 -11.77 -21.84 28.69
CA ASP A 93 -11.19 -22.07 30.02
C ASP A 93 -10.45 -20.82 30.57
N GLY A 94 -10.49 -19.70 29.88
CA GLY A 94 -9.80 -18.46 30.23
C GLY A 94 -8.30 -18.45 29.92
N SER A 95 -7.75 -19.48 29.30
CA SER A 95 -6.38 -19.46 28.76
C SER A 95 -6.34 -18.82 27.39
N TYR A 96 -5.12 -18.45 26.91
CA TYR A 96 -4.93 -17.83 25.61
C TYR A 96 -4.07 -18.68 24.69
N THR A 97 -4.42 -18.72 23.41
CA THR A 97 -3.51 -19.18 22.36
C THR A 97 -2.84 -17.96 21.74
N ARG A 98 -1.50 -17.94 21.71
CA ARG A 98 -0.73 -16.89 21.02
C ARG A 98 -0.31 -17.38 19.64
N TYR A 99 -0.48 -16.52 18.65
CA TYR A 99 0.10 -16.64 17.32
C TYR A 99 0.48 -15.25 16.82
N GLY A 100 1.38 -15.19 15.86
CA GLY A 100 1.90 -13.91 15.39
C GLY A 100 2.20 -13.92 13.90
N GLU A 101 2.24 -12.73 13.34
CA GLU A 101 2.62 -12.42 11.97
C GLU A 101 3.76 -11.40 11.98
N GLN A 102 4.66 -11.51 11.02
CA GLN A 102 5.72 -10.54 10.81
C GLN A 102 5.88 -10.28 9.32
N PHE A 103 5.84 -9.02 8.93
CA PHE A 103 6.03 -8.60 7.55
C PHE A 103 6.58 -7.17 7.51
N ALA A 104 6.98 -6.73 6.34
CA ALA A 104 7.43 -5.35 6.12
C ALA A 104 6.61 -4.69 5.03
N GLU A 105 6.40 -3.38 5.18
CA GLU A 105 5.87 -2.50 4.16
C GLU A 105 6.89 -1.41 3.83
N ARG A 106 6.84 -0.91 2.61
CA ARG A 106 7.60 0.26 2.16
C ARG A 106 6.67 1.34 1.64
N ALA A 107 6.85 2.57 2.11
CA ALA A 107 6.19 3.73 1.54
C ALA A 107 7.07 4.33 0.44
N TYR A 108 6.54 4.36 -0.77
CA TYR A 108 7.16 5.01 -1.92
C TYR A 108 6.72 6.46 -2.00
N SER A 109 7.62 7.36 -2.39
CA SER A 109 7.25 8.76 -2.60
C SER A 109 6.34 8.92 -3.83
N HIS A 110 5.66 10.06 -3.90
CA HIS A 110 4.84 10.40 -5.08
C HIS A 110 5.66 10.37 -6.37
N GLU A 111 6.87 10.92 -6.31
CA GLU A 111 7.80 10.99 -7.43
C GLU A 111 8.25 9.58 -7.89
N GLU A 112 8.57 8.69 -6.95
CA GLU A 112 8.94 7.31 -7.25
C GLU A 112 7.79 6.58 -7.96
N LEU A 113 6.57 6.64 -7.40
CA LEU A 113 5.39 5.98 -7.98
C LEU A 113 5.06 6.50 -9.37
N CYS A 114 5.10 7.82 -9.57
CA CYS A 114 4.88 8.43 -10.88
C CYS A 114 5.96 8.02 -11.90
N ALA A 115 7.23 8.00 -11.49
CA ALA A 115 8.33 7.58 -12.36
C ALA A 115 8.22 6.10 -12.77
N PHE A 116 7.88 5.22 -11.83
CA PHE A 116 7.70 3.80 -12.10
C PHE A 116 6.48 3.54 -13.01
N ALA A 117 5.37 4.25 -12.76
CA ALA A 117 4.17 4.17 -13.60
C ALA A 117 4.46 4.67 -15.03
N GLN A 118 5.13 5.81 -15.16
CA GLN A 118 5.51 6.36 -16.46
C GLN A 118 6.41 5.41 -17.27
N ALA A 119 7.38 4.78 -16.62
CA ALA A 119 8.24 3.77 -17.24
C ALA A 119 7.45 2.53 -17.72
N ALA A 120 6.29 2.27 -17.12
CA ALA A 120 5.36 1.21 -17.52
C ALA A 120 4.32 1.64 -18.57
N GLY A 121 4.38 2.89 -19.08
CA GLY A 121 3.40 3.44 -20.02
C GLY A 121 2.06 3.81 -19.39
N LEU A 122 2.08 4.14 -18.09
CA LEU A 122 0.94 4.61 -17.32
C LEU A 122 1.14 6.08 -16.96
N THR A 123 0.13 6.92 -17.19
CA THR A 123 0.16 8.34 -16.85
C THR A 123 -0.78 8.63 -15.68
N LEU A 124 -0.40 9.59 -14.83
CA LEU A 124 -1.23 10.01 -13.70
C LEU A 124 -2.46 10.76 -14.21
N ALA A 125 -3.64 10.19 -13.98
CA ALA A 125 -4.94 10.78 -14.30
C ALA A 125 -5.64 11.38 -13.07
N GLY A 126 -5.29 10.93 -11.86
CA GLY A 126 -5.83 11.46 -10.61
C GLY A 126 -4.97 11.09 -9.42
N TYR A 127 -4.93 11.99 -8.41
CA TYR A 127 -4.19 11.82 -7.17
C TYR A 127 -4.99 12.46 -6.03
N TYR A 128 -5.46 11.65 -5.10
CA TYR A 128 -6.43 12.07 -4.10
C TYR A 128 -6.06 11.57 -2.71
N GLU A 129 -6.46 12.32 -1.69
CA GLU A 129 -6.51 11.83 -0.33
C GLU A 129 -7.61 10.78 -0.19
N GLU A 130 -7.41 9.80 0.68
CA GLU A 130 -8.35 8.71 0.94
C GLU A 130 -9.78 9.23 1.22
N MET A 131 -10.76 8.58 0.59
CA MET A 131 -12.20 8.88 0.73
C MET A 131 -12.60 10.30 0.31
N THR A 132 -11.74 11.05 -0.36
CA THR A 132 -12.01 12.41 -0.84
C THR A 132 -11.76 12.54 -2.35
N ARG A 133 -12.00 13.75 -2.89
CA ARG A 133 -11.57 14.16 -4.24
C ARG A 133 -10.61 15.34 -4.17
N THR A 134 -10.05 15.61 -3.01
CA THR A 134 -9.04 16.65 -2.82
C THR A 134 -7.64 16.08 -3.02
N PRO A 135 -6.70 16.87 -3.54
CA PRO A 135 -5.30 16.44 -3.60
C PRO A 135 -4.76 16.15 -2.19
N PRO A 136 -3.86 15.15 -2.05
CA PRO A 136 -3.17 14.91 -0.79
C PRO A 136 -2.36 16.13 -0.33
N HIS A 137 -2.20 16.27 0.98
CA HIS A 137 -1.38 17.26 1.64
C HIS A 137 -0.26 16.60 2.47
N ALA A 138 0.54 17.41 3.17
CA ALA A 138 1.79 16.94 3.78
C ALA A 138 1.61 15.85 4.85
N ASP A 139 0.45 15.81 5.50
CA ASP A 139 0.06 14.87 6.56
C ASP A 139 -1.01 13.86 6.13
N THR A 140 -1.27 13.74 4.83
CA THR A 140 -2.14 12.68 4.30
C THR A 140 -1.55 11.31 4.61
N GLU A 141 -2.33 10.45 5.25
CA GLU A 141 -1.88 9.11 5.64
C GLU A 141 -2.00 8.08 4.51
N ARG A 142 -3.04 8.20 3.69
CA ARG A 142 -3.31 7.29 2.58
C ARG A 142 -3.68 8.08 1.32
N ALA A 143 -3.04 7.74 0.23
CA ALA A 143 -3.24 8.40 -1.06
C ALA A 143 -3.78 7.41 -2.10
N ILE A 144 -4.72 7.88 -2.91
CA ILE A 144 -5.32 7.12 -4.02
C ILE A 144 -4.74 7.64 -5.34
N TYR A 145 -4.25 6.73 -6.15
CA TYR A 145 -3.73 6.98 -7.48
C TYR A 145 -4.68 6.42 -8.54
N VAL A 146 -4.95 7.23 -9.55
CA VAL A 146 -5.62 6.80 -10.78
C VAL A 146 -4.60 6.95 -11.91
N MET A 147 -4.11 5.83 -12.39
CA MET A 147 -3.20 5.76 -13.53
C MET A 147 -3.98 5.36 -14.78
N LYS A 148 -3.64 5.96 -15.91
CA LYS A 148 -4.26 5.66 -17.21
C LYS A 148 -3.21 5.09 -18.14
N LYS A 149 -3.50 3.97 -18.78
CA LYS A 149 -2.64 3.45 -19.84
C LYS A 149 -2.69 4.37 -21.06
N GLU A 150 -1.52 4.76 -21.54
CA GLU A 150 -1.43 5.53 -22.78
C GLU A 150 -2.01 4.72 -23.94
N GLY A 151 -2.74 5.39 -24.82
CA GLY A 151 -3.19 4.79 -26.06
C GLY A 151 -2.00 4.48 -26.96
N ALA A 152 -2.10 3.45 -27.82
CA ALA A 152 -1.14 3.32 -28.90
C ALA A 152 -1.17 4.63 -29.71
N LEU A 153 -0.01 5.24 -29.88
CA LEU A 153 0.15 6.36 -30.83
C LEU A 153 -0.22 5.80 -32.22
N ASN A 154 -1.35 6.27 -32.78
CA ASN A 154 -1.75 5.97 -34.15
C ASN A 154 -0.79 6.66 -35.12
#